data_aa490909a4f8f28d631f5b599c768bc7
#
_entry.id   aa490909a4f8f28d631f5b599c768bc7
#
_cell.length_a   1.000
_cell.length_b   1.000
_cell.length_c   1.000
_cell.angle_alpha   90.00
_cell.angle_beta   90.00
_cell.angle_gamma   90.00
#
_symmetry.space_group_name_H-M   'P 1'
#
loop_
_entity.id
_entity.type
_entity.pdbx_description
1 polymer ?
#
loop_
_entity_poly.entity_id
_entity_poly.type
_entity_poly.pdbx_seq_one_letter_code
_entity_poly.pdbx_strand_id
1 'polypeptide(L)'
;MLIDVHTHAFLPQDLEVLGERLAILDEDLPDTSPHKWQVHGGGSVEALLAAMERSGTDRFVILPVTGSKNRVGELNRWMSRVAAEHPQVIPFGTLHPQAEPKRQLADLLEMGLKGVKLHPFIQHFSLEQPEAAGLFAILAGERLPVLLDTIHFQGLMRAKPHLQQVLSFYGFSGCEPHQIAAMAHAHRELRIIAAHGGSLYGWEELGELLALDNVYFDISYLAGLLEPRRVVEIIRQKGPERVLYGTDCPWRDAVFFREWFEDLPLTTGEREQVAAGTALELLG
;
A
#
# COMPACT_ATOMS: atom_id res chain seq x y z
N MET A 1 -8.37 -11.22 16.49
CA MET A 1 -7.73 -11.45 15.16
C MET A 1 -7.16 -10.15 14.65
N LEU A 2 -5.97 -10.20 14.05
CA LEU A 2 -5.34 -9.05 13.39
C LEU A 2 -4.93 -9.45 11.97
N ILE A 3 -5.34 -8.67 10.98
CA ILE A 3 -4.99 -8.86 9.56
C ILE A 3 -4.29 -7.61 9.07
N ASP A 4 -3.01 -7.74 8.71
CA ASP A 4 -2.21 -6.66 8.16
C ASP A 4 -2.31 -6.68 6.63
N VAL A 5 -2.99 -5.68 6.04
CA VAL A 5 -3.20 -5.66 4.58
C VAL A 5 -2.08 -4.98 3.80
N HIS A 6 -1.06 -4.42 4.49
CA HIS A 6 -0.01 -3.66 3.83
C HIS A 6 1.36 -4.02 4.41
N THR A 7 1.99 -5.04 3.84
CA THR A 7 3.36 -5.40 4.14
C THR A 7 4.16 -5.66 2.87
N HIS A 8 5.48 -5.61 2.98
CA HIS A 8 6.39 -5.86 1.88
C HIS A 8 7.45 -6.87 2.26
N ALA A 9 7.82 -7.69 1.29
CA ALA A 9 9.06 -8.46 1.30
C ALA A 9 9.72 -8.34 -0.08
N PHE A 10 11.02 -8.53 -0.12
CA PHE A 10 11.81 -8.32 -1.32
C PHE A 10 12.66 -9.56 -1.63
N LEU A 11 12.92 -9.79 -2.91
CA LEU A 11 13.92 -10.76 -3.34
C LEU A 11 15.34 -10.28 -2.92
N PRO A 12 16.27 -11.20 -2.65
CA PRO A 12 17.63 -10.83 -2.19
C PRO A 12 18.32 -9.79 -3.08
N GLN A 13 18.22 -9.95 -4.41
CA GLN A 13 18.80 -8.99 -5.36
C GLN A 13 18.13 -7.59 -5.31
N ASP A 14 16.88 -7.52 -4.90
CA ASP A 14 16.17 -6.25 -4.79
C ASP A 14 16.52 -5.53 -3.48
N LEU A 15 16.79 -6.26 -2.40
CA LEU A 15 17.22 -5.70 -1.12
C LEU A 15 18.55 -4.97 -1.22
N GLU A 16 19.51 -5.52 -1.94
CA GLU A 16 20.82 -4.90 -2.17
C GLU A 16 20.66 -3.54 -2.85
N VAL A 17 19.92 -3.51 -3.97
CA VAL A 17 19.64 -2.27 -4.73
C VAL A 17 18.82 -1.27 -3.93
N LEU A 18 17.87 -1.76 -3.10
CA LEU A 18 17.02 -0.91 -2.28
C LEU A 18 17.84 -0.16 -1.24
N GLY A 19 18.75 -0.82 -0.54
CA GLY A 19 19.62 -0.20 0.44
C GLY A 19 20.45 0.94 -0.14
N GLU A 20 21.04 0.75 -1.32
CA GLU A 20 21.80 1.80 -2.03
C GLU A 20 20.91 3.01 -2.39
N ARG A 21 19.69 2.75 -2.89
CA ARG A 21 18.76 3.82 -3.29
C ARG A 21 18.27 4.64 -2.10
N LEU A 22 17.96 3.98 -0.98
CA LEU A 22 17.50 4.66 0.23
C LEU A 22 18.57 5.54 0.83
N ALA A 23 19.84 5.09 0.80
CA ALA A 23 20.96 5.88 1.25
C ALA A 23 21.05 7.23 0.50
N ILE A 24 20.82 7.22 -0.81
CA ILE A 24 20.84 8.43 -1.64
C ILE A 24 19.59 9.31 -1.39
N LEU A 25 18.40 8.70 -1.26
CA LEU A 25 17.14 9.44 -1.17
C LEU A 25 16.94 10.17 0.16
N ASP A 26 17.56 9.69 1.23
CA ASP A 26 17.36 10.21 2.59
C ASP A 26 18.69 10.55 3.32
N GLU A 27 19.77 10.77 2.58
CA GLU A 27 21.11 11.05 3.14
C GLU A 27 21.08 12.23 4.12
N ASP A 28 20.34 13.28 3.81
CA ASP A 28 20.26 14.50 4.62
C ASP A 28 19.27 14.40 5.81
N LEU A 29 18.52 13.30 5.93
CA LEU A 29 17.57 13.13 7.02
C LEU A 29 18.19 12.40 8.22
N PRO A 30 17.99 12.91 9.45
CA PRO A 30 18.46 12.22 10.65
C PRO A 30 17.73 10.88 10.81
N ASP A 31 18.38 9.88 11.40
CA ASP A 31 17.81 8.53 11.61
C ASP A 31 16.52 8.54 12.44
N THR A 32 16.33 9.56 13.27
CA THR A 32 15.11 9.74 14.07
C THR A 32 13.98 10.43 13.33
N SER A 33 14.19 10.84 12.08
CA SER A 33 13.14 11.50 11.29
C SER A 33 12.01 10.52 10.94
N PRO A 34 10.74 10.84 11.25
CA PRO A 34 9.62 10.00 10.83
C PRO A 34 9.43 9.97 9.31
N HIS A 35 10.06 10.89 8.60
CA HIS A 35 10.02 10.97 7.14
C HIS A 35 11.12 10.15 6.47
N LYS A 36 12.09 9.62 7.21
CA LYS A 36 13.16 8.79 6.65
C LYS A 36 12.63 7.42 6.26
N TRP A 37 12.92 7.00 5.04
CA TRP A 37 12.59 5.64 4.57
C TRP A 37 13.67 4.67 5.05
N GLN A 38 13.28 3.76 5.94
CA GLN A 38 14.17 2.76 6.52
C GLN A 38 13.55 1.38 6.39
N VAL A 39 14.40 0.37 6.18
CA VAL A 39 13.99 -1.03 6.22
C VAL A 39 14.26 -1.60 7.61
N HIS A 40 13.19 -1.86 8.36
CA HIS A 40 13.26 -2.47 9.68
C HIS A 40 13.32 -4.00 9.57
N GLY A 41 14.26 -4.63 10.27
CA GLY A 41 14.34 -6.09 10.36
C GLY A 41 14.83 -6.83 9.11
N GLY A 42 15.24 -6.14 8.03
CA GLY A 42 15.93 -6.73 6.88
C GLY A 42 15.13 -6.95 5.59
N GLY A 43 13.80 -6.98 5.61
CA GLY A 43 12.94 -6.97 4.40
C GLY A 43 12.86 -8.28 3.60
N SER A 44 13.43 -9.41 4.06
CA SER A 44 13.18 -10.73 3.47
C SER A 44 11.85 -11.33 3.91
N VAL A 45 11.39 -12.41 3.26
CA VAL A 45 10.17 -13.13 3.69
C VAL A 45 10.32 -13.65 5.12
N GLU A 46 11.46 -14.23 5.46
CA GLU A 46 11.74 -14.76 6.80
C GLU A 46 11.72 -13.66 7.86
N ALA A 47 12.31 -12.50 7.54
CA ALA A 47 12.29 -11.33 8.42
C ALA A 47 10.87 -10.80 8.63
N LEU A 48 10.06 -10.76 7.57
CA LEU A 48 8.65 -10.36 7.66
C LEU A 48 7.84 -11.35 8.49
N LEU A 49 7.97 -12.66 8.26
CA LEU A 49 7.32 -13.70 9.06
C LEU A 49 7.61 -13.54 10.55
N ALA A 50 8.89 -13.35 10.90
CA ALA A 50 9.31 -13.12 12.28
C ALA A 50 8.74 -11.80 12.85
N ALA A 51 8.62 -10.75 12.05
CA ALA A 51 8.01 -9.49 12.47
C ALA A 51 6.50 -9.64 12.74
N MET A 52 5.77 -10.35 11.87
CA MET A 52 4.35 -10.64 12.02
C MET A 52 4.07 -11.50 13.25
N GLU A 53 4.90 -12.51 13.51
CA GLU A 53 4.80 -13.34 14.73
C GLU A 53 4.99 -12.47 15.98
N ARG A 54 6.04 -11.64 16.03
CA ARG A 54 6.31 -10.77 17.19
C ARG A 54 5.22 -9.72 17.43
N SER A 55 4.60 -9.19 16.38
CA SER A 55 3.49 -8.25 16.49
C SER A 55 2.14 -8.91 16.78
N GLY A 56 2.06 -10.26 16.80
CA GLY A 56 0.82 -11.00 16.99
C GLY A 56 -0.16 -10.86 15.82
N THR A 57 0.35 -10.69 14.60
CA THR A 57 -0.44 -10.60 13.38
C THR A 57 -0.81 -12.01 12.91
N ASP A 58 -2.12 -12.29 12.78
CA ASP A 58 -2.62 -13.63 12.43
C ASP A 58 -2.50 -13.95 10.94
N ARG A 59 -2.82 -12.95 10.09
CA ARG A 59 -2.72 -13.04 8.63
C ARG A 59 -2.21 -11.72 8.06
N PHE A 60 -1.55 -11.76 6.93
CA PHE A 60 -1.05 -10.54 6.30
C PHE A 60 -0.94 -10.65 4.78
N VAL A 61 -1.06 -9.51 4.13
CA VAL A 61 -0.88 -9.37 2.68
C VAL A 61 0.57 -8.98 2.40
N ILE A 62 1.27 -9.72 1.54
CA ILE A 62 2.55 -9.28 0.99
C ILE A 62 2.30 -8.60 -0.37
N LEU A 63 2.78 -7.38 -0.51
CA LEU A 63 2.58 -6.53 -1.68
C LEU A 63 3.87 -6.48 -2.53
N PRO A 64 3.91 -7.16 -3.67
CA PRO A 64 5.05 -7.08 -4.58
C PRO A 64 5.06 -5.72 -5.30
N VAL A 65 6.25 -5.10 -5.39
CA VAL A 65 6.44 -3.82 -6.07
C VAL A 65 7.61 -3.90 -7.03
N THR A 66 7.42 -3.45 -8.27
CA THR A 66 8.48 -3.30 -9.28
C THR A 66 8.18 -2.18 -10.25
N GLY A 67 9.17 -1.35 -10.58
CA GLY A 67 9.08 -0.37 -11.65
C GLY A 67 9.29 -0.97 -13.06
N SER A 68 9.63 -2.27 -13.15
CA SER A 68 9.91 -2.93 -14.41
C SER A 68 8.75 -3.81 -14.87
N LYS A 69 8.12 -3.44 -15.98
CA LYS A 69 7.07 -4.24 -16.60
C LYS A 69 7.48 -5.68 -16.95
N ASN A 70 8.77 -5.89 -17.15
CA ASN A 70 9.31 -7.21 -17.52
C ASN A 70 9.45 -8.15 -16.31
N ARG A 71 9.41 -7.62 -15.07
CA ARG A 71 9.56 -8.40 -13.84
C ARG A 71 8.22 -8.78 -13.18
N VAL A 72 7.10 -8.27 -13.68
CA VAL A 72 5.76 -8.56 -13.14
C VAL A 72 5.51 -10.07 -12.98
N GLY A 73 5.74 -10.84 -14.03
CA GLY A 73 5.53 -12.30 -13.99
C GLY A 73 6.48 -13.03 -13.03
N GLU A 74 7.72 -12.55 -12.84
CA GLU A 74 8.67 -13.08 -11.85
C GLU A 74 8.12 -12.90 -10.43
N LEU A 75 7.72 -11.67 -10.10
CA LEU A 75 7.22 -11.34 -8.76
C LEU A 75 5.90 -12.04 -8.45
N ASN A 76 4.97 -12.12 -9.40
CA ASN A 76 3.71 -12.80 -9.20
C ASN A 76 3.92 -14.30 -8.94
N ARG A 77 4.81 -14.97 -9.69
CA ARG A 77 5.17 -16.38 -9.42
C ARG A 77 5.86 -16.55 -8.06
N TRP A 78 6.69 -15.60 -7.66
CA TRP A 78 7.31 -15.63 -6.35
C TRP A 78 6.26 -15.53 -5.24
N MET A 79 5.29 -14.59 -5.32
CA MET A 79 4.21 -14.46 -4.35
C MET A 79 3.33 -15.71 -4.26
N SER A 80 3.01 -16.33 -5.38
CA SER A 80 2.27 -17.59 -5.40
C SER A 80 3.01 -18.70 -4.64
N ARG A 81 4.35 -18.82 -4.80
CA ARG A 81 5.16 -19.78 -4.04
C ARG A 81 5.19 -19.46 -2.55
N VAL A 82 5.44 -18.20 -2.17
CA VAL A 82 5.46 -17.77 -0.77
C VAL A 82 4.15 -18.10 -0.08
N ALA A 83 3.01 -17.84 -0.72
CA ALA A 83 1.71 -18.15 -0.15
C ALA A 83 1.43 -19.67 -0.04
N ALA A 84 1.96 -20.47 -0.96
CA ALA A 84 1.85 -21.93 -0.88
C ALA A 84 2.63 -22.51 0.30
N GLU A 85 3.74 -21.88 0.68
CA GLU A 85 4.59 -22.30 1.80
C GLU A 85 4.11 -21.75 3.16
N HIS A 86 3.38 -20.60 3.14
CA HIS A 86 2.97 -19.86 4.32
C HIS A 86 1.47 -19.55 4.31
N PRO A 87 0.60 -20.41 4.89
CA PRO A 87 -0.87 -20.25 4.83
C PRO A 87 -1.43 -18.94 5.44
N GLN A 88 -0.66 -18.28 6.32
CA GLN A 88 -1.01 -16.97 6.89
C GLN A 88 -0.85 -15.82 5.89
N VAL A 89 -0.14 -16.02 4.79
CA VAL A 89 0.05 -15.02 3.73
C VAL A 89 -1.16 -14.97 2.82
N ILE A 90 -1.71 -13.77 2.63
CA ILE A 90 -2.72 -13.46 1.63
C ILE A 90 -1.97 -12.93 0.39
N PRO A 91 -1.89 -13.69 -0.71
CA PRO A 91 -1.03 -13.32 -1.82
C PRO A 91 -1.68 -12.26 -2.71
N PHE A 92 -1.08 -11.09 -2.78
CA PHE A 92 -1.36 -10.11 -3.84
C PHE A 92 -0.31 -10.23 -4.94
N GLY A 93 -0.71 -9.85 -6.15
CA GLY A 93 0.20 -9.68 -7.27
C GLY A 93 0.41 -8.22 -7.62
N THR A 94 1.13 -7.98 -8.70
CA THR A 94 1.23 -6.66 -9.33
C THR A 94 0.98 -6.76 -10.82
N LEU A 95 0.54 -5.66 -11.42
CA LEU A 95 0.39 -5.48 -12.86
C LEU A 95 1.14 -4.21 -13.26
N HIS A 96 1.35 -4.01 -14.56
CA HIS A 96 1.97 -2.80 -15.08
C HIS A 96 1.16 -2.23 -16.24
N PRO A 97 0.71 -0.95 -16.19
CA PRO A 97 -0.18 -0.39 -17.21
C PRO A 97 0.43 -0.36 -18.61
N GLN A 98 1.74 -0.25 -18.74
CA GLN A 98 2.48 -0.23 -20.02
C GLN A 98 2.86 -1.62 -20.54
N ALA A 99 2.32 -2.69 -19.98
CA ALA A 99 2.48 -4.04 -20.50
C ALA A 99 1.16 -4.55 -21.07
N GLU A 100 1.03 -5.85 -21.28
CA GLU A 100 -0.23 -6.49 -21.73
C GLU A 100 -1.14 -6.81 -20.52
N PRO A 101 -1.95 -5.84 -20.00
CA PRO A 101 -2.62 -5.99 -18.71
C PRO A 101 -3.58 -7.17 -18.66
N LYS A 102 -4.29 -7.47 -19.78
CA LYS A 102 -5.20 -8.62 -19.86
C LYS A 102 -4.49 -9.95 -19.66
N ARG A 103 -3.32 -10.11 -20.28
CA ARG A 103 -2.51 -11.32 -20.14
C ARG A 103 -1.94 -11.42 -18.72
N GLN A 104 -1.38 -10.33 -18.23
CA GLN A 104 -0.85 -10.30 -16.85
C GLN A 104 -1.92 -10.64 -15.82
N LEU A 105 -3.16 -10.16 -16.00
CA LEU A 105 -4.27 -10.48 -15.12
C LEU A 105 -4.67 -11.94 -15.20
N ALA A 106 -4.76 -12.51 -16.41
CA ALA A 106 -5.03 -13.94 -16.58
C ALA A 106 -3.97 -14.81 -15.87
N ASP A 107 -2.69 -14.49 -16.07
CA ASP A 107 -1.58 -15.18 -15.41
C ASP A 107 -1.68 -15.04 -13.86
N LEU A 108 -2.05 -13.87 -13.34
CA LEU A 108 -2.24 -13.60 -11.92
C LEU A 108 -3.36 -14.45 -11.32
N LEU A 109 -4.49 -14.55 -12.01
CA LEU A 109 -5.64 -15.36 -11.59
C LEU A 109 -5.31 -16.85 -11.58
N GLU A 110 -4.59 -17.35 -12.61
CA GLU A 110 -4.12 -18.74 -12.65
C GLU A 110 -3.18 -19.10 -11.50
N MET A 111 -2.38 -18.13 -11.04
CA MET A 111 -1.51 -18.27 -9.85
C MET A 111 -2.26 -18.23 -8.51
N GLY A 112 -3.57 -17.98 -8.51
CA GLY A 112 -4.41 -17.93 -7.31
C GLY A 112 -4.20 -16.67 -6.45
N LEU A 113 -3.64 -15.59 -7.03
CA LEU A 113 -3.44 -14.33 -6.32
C LEU A 113 -4.79 -13.63 -6.07
N LYS A 114 -4.93 -12.97 -4.92
CA LYS A 114 -6.21 -12.52 -4.37
C LYS A 114 -6.48 -11.03 -4.52
N GLY A 115 -5.52 -10.28 -5.02
CA GLY A 115 -5.62 -8.84 -5.23
C GLY A 115 -4.40 -8.30 -5.98
N VAL A 116 -4.41 -7.01 -6.22
CA VAL A 116 -3.37 -6.33 -7.01
C VAL A 116 -2.79 -5.15 -6.24
N LYS A 117 -1.46 -5.07 -6.14
CA LYS A 117 -0.73 -3.86 -5.73
C LYS A 117 -0.36 -3.06 -6.96
N LEU A 118 -0.70 -1.78 -6.94
CA LEU A 118 -0.21 -0.78 -7.88
C LEU A 118 0.51 0.33 -7.13
N HIS A 119 1.59 0.82 -7.70
CA HIS A 119 2.41 1.86 -7.10
C HIS A 119 2.79 2.91 -8.17
N PRO A 120 1.93 3.90 -8.41
CA PRO A 120 2.12 4.90 -9.46
C PRO A 120 3.51 5.54 -9.43
N PHE A 121 4.01 5.84 -8.23
CA PHE A 121 5.34 6.41 -8.00
C PHE A 121 6.47 5.49 -8.50
N ILE A 122 6.52 4.24 -8.11
CA ILE A 122 7.61 3.31 -8.51
C ILE A 122 7.44 2.82 -9.94
N GLN A 123 6.18 2.66 -10.39
CA GLN A 123 5.86 2.16 -11.73
C GLN A 123 5.82 3.27 -12.79
N HIS A 124 6.05 4.53 -12.40
CA HIS A 124 6.11 5.70 -13.28
C HIS A 124 4.88 5.87 -14.18
N PHE A 125 3.68 5.82 -13.60
CA PHE A 125 2.46 6.13 -14.32
C PHE A 125 1.55 7.08 -13.53
N SER A 126 0.73 7.84 -14.25
CA SER A 126 -0.36 8.66 -13.68
C SER A 126 -1.69 7.96 -13.89
N LEU A 127 -2.63 8.13 -12.95
CA LEU A 127 -4.00 7.62 -13.06
C LEU A 127 -4.77 8.24 -14.24
N GLU A 128 -4.33 9.40 -14.74
CA GLU A 128 -4.95 10.10 -15.86
C GLU A 128 -4.48 9.58 -17.23
N GLN A 129 -3.48 8.70 -17.27
CA GLN A 129 -2.99 8.13 -18.53
C GLN A 129 -3.97 7.09 -19.09
N PRO A 130 -4.15 7.03 -20.44
CA PRO A 130 -5.04 6.05 -21.07
C PRO A 130 -4.72 4.60 -20.71
N GLU A 131 -3.45 4.27 -20.55
CA GLU A 131 -2.98 2.94 -20.18
C GLU A 131 -3.45 2.55 -18.76
N ALA A 132 -3.47 3.52 -17.83
CA ALA A 132 -4.00 3.31 -16.50
C ALA A 132 -5.52 3.10 -16.55
N ALA A 133 -6.25 3.93 -17.28
CA ALA A 133 -7.70 3.76 -17.46
C ALA A 133 -8.05 2.37 -18.03
N GLY A 134 -7.28 1.89 -19.01
CA GLY A 134 -7.43 0.54 -19.58
C GLY A 134 -7.18 -0.56 -18.55
N LEU A 135 -6.16 -0.41 -17.70
CA LEU A 135 -5.85 -1.36 -16.62
C LEU A 135 -6.98 -1.41 -15.59
N PHE A 136 -7.47 -0.27 -15.12
CA PHE A 136 -8.53 -0.21 -14.11
C PHE A 136 -9.88 -0.75 -14.65
N ALA A 137 -10.19 -0.53 -15.92
CA ALA A 137 -11.38 -1.13 -16.55
C ALA A 137 -11.34 -2.67 -16.55
N ILE A 138 -10.17 -3.26 -16.78
CA ILE A 138 -9.98 -4.71 -16.72
C ILE A 138 -10.13 -5.22 -15.28
N LEU A 139 -9.50 -4.55 -14.32
CA LEU A 139 -9.56 -4.91 -12.90
C LEU A 139 -10.99 -4.82 -12.33
N ALA A 140 -11.76 -3.82 -12.75
CA ALA A 140 -13.15 -3.67 -12.36
C ALA A 140 -14.01 -4.87 -12.78
N GLY A 141 -13.74 -5.47 -13.95
CA GLY A 141 -14.44 -6.65 -14.44
C GLY A 141 -14.25 -7.90 -13.58
N GLU A 142 -13.10 -8.02 -12.92
CA GLU A 142 -12.75 -9.19 -12.08
C GLU A 142 -13.10 -9.01 -10.60
N ARG A 143 -13.52 -7.80 -10.20
CA ARG A 143 -13.84 -7.45 -8.79
C ARG A 143 -12.70 -7.73 -7.79
N LEU A 144 -11.47 -7.79 -8.27
CA LEU A 144 -10.31 -7.95 -7.40
C LEU A 144 -10.05 -6.64 -6.61
N PRO A 145 -9.70 -6.74 -5.32
CA PRO A 145 -9.25 -5.56 -4.58
C PRO A 145 -7.92 -5.06 -5.15
N VAL A 146 -7.83 -3.74 -5.30
CA VAL A 146 -6.63 -3.06 -5.76
C VAL A 146 -6.10 -2.21 -4.62
N LEU A 147 -4.94 -2.57 -4.07
CA LEU A 147 -4.22 -1.72 -3.14
C LEU A 147 -3.34 -0.76 -3.96
N LEU A 148 -3.74 0.49 -3.93
CA LEU A 148 -3.10 1.58 -4.65
C LEU A 148 -2.25 2.39 -3.69
N ASP A 149 -0.95 2.45 -3.95
CA ASP A 149 -0.06 3.36 -3.23
C ASP A 149 -0.39 4.81 -3.56
N THR A 150 -0.44 5.65 -2.53
CA THR A 150 -0.92 7.02 -2.65
C THR A 150 0.09 7.99 -2.05
N ILE A 151 0.85 8.65 -2.89
CA ILE A 151 1.78 9.69 -2.46
C ILE A 151 1.34 11.03 -3.08
N HIS A 152 0.95 11.97 -2.22
CA HIS A 152 0.63 13.33 -2.61
C HIS A 152 1.91 14.11 -2.94
N PHE A 153 2.08 14.53 -4.20
CA PHE A 153 3.34 15.08 -4.67
C PHE A 153 3.76 16.35 -3.92
N GLN A 154 2.86 17.32 -3.80
CA GLN A 154 3.17 18.58 -3.12
C GLN A 154 3.42 18.38 -1.62
N GLY A 155 2.71 17.44 -0.99
CA GLY A 155 2.92 17.06 0.40
C GLY A 155 4.29 16.41 0.62
N LEU A 156 4.67 15.50 -0.27
CA LEU A 156 6.01 14.89 -0.26
C LEU A 156 7.10 15.94 -0.40
N MET A 157 6.93 16.92 -1.31
CA MET A 157 7.90 18.00 -1.50
C MET A 157 8.03 18.90 -0.26
N ARG A 158 6.93 19.10 0.49
CA ARG A 158 7.00 19.82 1.79
C ARG A 158 7.74 19.01 2.85
N ALA A 159 7.52 17.69 2.90
CA ALA A 159 8.15 16.79 3.86
C ALA A 159 9.62 16.49 3.54
N LYS A 160 9.96 16.41 2.24
CA LYS A 160 11.29 16.05 1.72
C LYS A 160 11.72 17.02 0.60
N PRO A 161 12.03 18.29 0.92
CA PRO A 161 12.36 19.31 -0.09
C PRO A 161 13.57 18.96 -0.95
N HIS A 162 14.52 18.20 -0.41
CA HIS A 162 15.73 17.75 -1.11
C HIS A 162 15.42 16.84 -2.31
N LEU A 163 14.26 16.16 -2.32
CA LEU A 163 13.84 15.32 -3.44
C LEU A 163 13.31 16.10 -4.65
N GLN A 164 13.00 17.38 -4.51
CA GLN A 164 12.32 18.17 -5.55
C GLN A 164 13.05 18.14 -6.91
N GLN A 165 14.37 18.28 -6.90
CA GLN A 165 15.16 18.26 -8.15
C GLN A 165 15.16 16.88 -8.77
N VAL A 166 15.36 15.84 -7.96
CA VAL A 166 15.42 14.45 -8.42
C VAL A 166 14.08 14.03 -9.03
N LEU A 167 12.99 14.26 -8.34
CA LEU A 167 11.66 13.83 -8.77
C LEU A 167 11.16 14.63 -9.98
N SER A 168 11.47 15.92 -10.06
CA SER A 168 11.14 16.76 -11.23
C SER A 168 11.91 16.31 -12.47
N PHE A 169 13.18 15.91 -12.31
CA PHE A 169 13.99 15.40 -13.41
C PHE A 169 13.43 14.10 -14.00
N TYR A 170 12.90 13.21 -13.16
CA TYR A 170 12.30 11.94 -13.60
C TYR A 170 10.85 12.06 -14.07
N GLY A 171 10.28 13.26 -14.14
CA GLY A 171 8.89 13.49 -14.60
C GLY A 171 7.86 12.88 -13.65
N PHE A 172 8.12 12.97 -12.35
CA PHE A 172 7.36 12.29 -11.33
C PHE A 172 6.02 13.00 -11.07
N SER A 173 4.91 12.27 -11.13
CA SER A 173 3.59 12.72 -10.68
C SER A 173 3.16 11.93 -9.45
N GLY A 174 2.48 12.59 -8.50
CA GLY A 174 1.85 11.93 -7.36
C GLY A 174 0.65 11.08 -7.76
N CYS A 175 0.02 10.52 -6.75
CA CYS A 175 -1.29 9.89 -6.84
C CYS A 175 -2.25 10.72 -5.97
N GLU A 176 -2.88 11.71 -6.60
CA GLU A 176 -3.63 12.73 -5.89
C GLU A 176 -5.06 12.25 -5.55
N PRO A 177 -5.66 12.69 -4.43
CA PRO A 177 -7.01 12.26 -4.03
C PRO A 177 -8.07 12.45 -5.12
N HIS A 178 -8.05 13.56 -5.83
CA HIS A 178 -9.02 13.83 -6.90
C HIS A 178 -8.89 12.87 -8.10
N GLN A 179 -7.67 12.39 -8.40
CA GLN A 179 -7.44 11.40 -9.47
C GLN A 179 -7.99 10.03 -9.07
N ILE A 180 -7.80 9.63 -7.80
CA ILE A 180 -8.38 8.41 -7.25
C ILE A 180 -9.91 8.49 -7.26
N ALA A 181 -10.48 9.63 -6.87
CA ALA A 181 -11.92 9.84 -6.91
C ALA A 181 -12.49 9.74 -8.33
N ALA A 182 -11.86 10.37 -9.30
CA ALA A 182 -12.25 10.27 -10.71
C ALA A 182 -12.23 8.83 -11.22
N MET A 183 -11.20 8.06 -10.88
CA MET A 183 -11.09 6.65 -11.24
C MET A 183 -12.16 5.80 -10.54
N ALA A 184 -12.42 6.03 -9.24
CA ALA A 184 -13.43 5.32 -8.50
C ALA A 184 -14.85 5.58 -9.01
N HIS A 185 -15.13 6.79 -9.47
CA HIS A 185 -16.38 7.12 -10.14
C HIS A 185 -16.54 6.43 -11.50
N ALA A 186 -15.45 6.37 -12.28
CA ALA A 186 -15.46 5.71 -13.59
C ALA A 186 -15.64 4.18 -13.47
N HIS A 187 -15.22 3.59 -12.36
CA HIS A 187 -15.19 2.13 -12.13
C HIS A 187 -15.84 1.76 -10.79
N ARG A 188 -17.16 1.89 -10.69
CA ARG A 188 -17.92 1.65 -9.45
C ARG A 188 -17.81 0.23 -8.88
N GLU A 189 -17.55 -0.75 -9.72
CA GLU A 189 -17.37 -2.16 -9.33
C GLU A 189 -15.97 -2.45 -8.76
N LEU A 190 -15.01 -1.54 -8.95
CA LEU A 190 -13.66 -1.69 -8.46
C LEU A 190 -13.60 -1.42 -6.95
N ARG A 191 -12.93 -2.28 -6.20
CA ARG A 191 -12.64 -2.10 -4.78
C ARG A 191 -11.22 -1.58 -4.64
N ILE A 192 -11.08 -0.30 -4.29
CA ILE A 192 -9.79 0.39 -4.19
C ILE A 192 -9.42 0.54 -2.72
N ILE A 193 -8.27 0.04 -2.32
CA ILE A 193 -7.65 0.34 -1.03
C ILE A 193 -6.62 1.45 -1.31
N ALA A 194 -6.98 2.69 -0.99
CA ALA A 194 -6.08 3.83 -1.06
C ALA A 194 -5.20 3.82 0.19
N ALA A 195 -3.91 3.57 0.00
CA ALA A 195 -2.96 3.38 1.08
C ALA A 195 -2.73 4.64 1.93
N HIS A 196 -2.16 4.47 3.12
CA HIS A 196 -1.64 5.55 3.96
C HIS A 196 -2.68 6.61 4.37
N GLY A 197 -3.86 6.15 4.80
CA GLY A 197 -4.97 7.03 5.18
C GLY A 197 -5.62 7.73 3.99
N GLY A 198 -5.53 7.13 2.81
CA GLY A 198 -6.10 7.62 1.56
C GLY A 198 -5.17 8.52 0.74
N SER A 199 -4.14 9.13 1.35
CA SER A 199 -3.16 9.96 0.63
C SER A 199 -1.96 10.32 1.52
N LEU A 200 -0.83 9.66 1.35
CA LEU A 200 0.40 9.98 2.10
C LEU A 200 0.81 11.43 1.87
N TYR A 201 0.89 12.22 2.95
CA TYR A 201 1.14 13.66 2.95
C TYR A 201 0.04 14.55 2.36
N GLY A 202 -1.13 13.99 1.97
CA GLY A 202 -2.25 14.73 1.39
C GLY A 202 -3.54 14.63 2.21
N TRP A 203 -3.47 14.35 3.51
CA TRP A 203 -4.63 14.09 4.37
C TRP A 203 -5.61 15.27 4.53
N GLU A 204 -5.19 16.48 4.17
CA GLU A 204 -6.08 17.66 4.16
C GLU A 204 -6.93 17.76 2.87
N GLU A 205 -6.60 16.95 1.86
CA GLU A 205 -7.23 16.98 0.54
C GLU A 205 -8.07 15.72 0.25
N LEU A 206 -8.38 14.91 1.27
CA LEU A 206 -9.14 13.64 1.11
C LEU A 206 -10.53 13.85 0.50
N GLY A 207 -11.21 14.97 0.86
CA GLY A 207 -12.40 15.47 0.19
C GLY A 207 -13.41 14.38 -0.16
N GLU A 208 -13.65 14.20 -1.43
CA GLU A 208 -14.63 13.25 -1.99
C GLU A 208 -14.29 11.78 -1.67
N LEU A 209 -13.00 11.41 -1.50
CA LEU A 209 -12.61 10.04 -1.18
C LEU A 209 -13.27 9.50 0.10
N LEU A 210 -13.55 10.38 1.05
CA LEU A 210 -14.22 10.00 2.31
C LEU A 210 -15.62 9.45 2.08
N ALA A 211 -16.32 9.94 1.05
CA ALA A 211 -17.71 9.58 0.76
C ALA A 211 -17.87 8.40 -0.22
N LEU A 212 -16.80 7.98 -0.90
CA LEU A 212 -16.88 6.93 -1.92
C LEU A 212 -16.94 5.52 -1.31
N ASP A 213 -18.00 4.79 -1.61
CA ASP A 213 -18.27 3.46 -1.05
C ASP A 213 -17.34 2.36 -1.57
N ASN A 214 -16.82 2.51 -2.77
CA ASN A 214 -15.89 1.58 -3.40
C ASN A 214 -14.40 1.90 -3.13
N VAL A 215 -14.12 2.92 -2.31
CA VAL A 215 -12.78 3.27 -1.84
C VAL A 215 -12.65 2.93 -0.36
N TYR A 216 -11.65 2.16 -0.03
CA TYR A 216 -11.21 1.81 1.32
C TYR A 216 -9.90 2.52 1.62
N PHE A 217 -9.57 2.73 2.90
CA PHE A 217 -8.26 3.23 3.31
C PHE A 217 -7.54 2.17 4.13
N ASP A 218 -6.24 2.11 4.05
CA ASP A 218 -5.45 1.48 5.11
C ASP A 218 -4.77 2.56 5.97
N ILE A 219 -4.37 2.20 7.18
CA ILE A 219 -3.70 3.13 8.10
C ILE A 219 -2.18 2.98 8.08
N SER A 220 -1.63 2.27 7.09
CA SER A 220 -0.22 1.98 7.01
C SER A 220 0.65 3.24 6.99
N TYR A 221 1.84 3.13 7.55
CA TYR A 221 2.84 4.20 7.61
C TYR A 221 2.47 5.43 8.44
N LEU A 222 1.25 5.55 9.01
CA LEU A 222 0.78 6.76 9.69
C LEU A 222 1.41 6.99 11.07
N ALA A 223 1.88 5.93 11.74
CA ALA A 223 2.51 6.03 13.05
C ALA A 223 3.72 6.96 13.04
N GLY A 224 3.67 8.00 13.86
CA GLY A 224 4.72 9.02 13.94
C GLY A 224 4.67 10.13 12.88
N LEU A 225 3.83 9.98 11.83
CA LEU A 225 3.63 11.02 10.83
C LEU A 225 2.39 11.87 11.09
N LEU A 226 1.34 11.25 11.58
CA LEU A 226 0.06 11.90 11.82
C LEU A 226 -0.33 11.75 13.30
N GLU A 227 -0.86 12.83 13.87
CA GLU A 227 -1.33 12.81 15.25
C GLU A 227 -2.44 11.76 15.45
N PRO A 228 -2.43 10.96 16.55
CA PRO A 228 -3.40 9.90 16.78
C PRO A 228 -4.86 10.35 16.67
N ARG A 229 -5.19 11.56 17.14
CA ARG A 229 -6.54 12.13 17.02
C ARG A 229 -6.96 12.32 15.56
N ARG A 230 -6.03 12.78 14.71
CA ARG A 230 -6.30 12.99 13.30
C ARG A 230 -6.52 11.66 12.56
N VAL A 231 -5.77 10.63 12.92
CA VAL A 231 -5.99 9.27 12.38
C VAL A 231 -7.38 8.77 12.72
N VAL A 232 -7.82 8.91 13.99
CA VAL A 232 -9.15 8.52 14.44
C VAL A 232 -10.26 9.33 13.74
N GLU A 233 -10.05 10.62 13.51
CA GLU A 233 -10.97 11.45 12.72
C GLU A 233 -11.13 10.91 11.29
N ILE A 234 -10.03 10.59 10.62
CA ILE A 234 -10.05 10.00 9.27
C ILE A 234 -10.80 8.67 9.28
N ILE A 235 -10.51 7.78 10.24
CA ILE A 235 -11.20 6.49 10.39
C ILE A 235 -12.71 6.70 10.53
N ARG A 236 -13.15 7.61 11.39
CA ARG A 236 -14.56 7.89 11.63
C ARG A 236 -15.26 8.57 10.45
N GLN A 237 -14.57 9.49 9.77
CA GLN A 237 -15.10 10.15 8.58
C GLN A 237 -15.25 9.19 7.40
N LYS A 238 -14.32 8.25 7.25
CA LYS A 238 -14.37 7.22 6.21
C LYS A 238 -15.40 6.14 6.53
N GLY A 239 -15.63 5.87 7.80
CA GLY A 239 -16.37 4.73 8.34
C GLY A 239 -15.41 3.57 8.65
N PRO A 240 -15.36 3.08 9.91
CA PRO A 240 -14.46 1.99 10.31
C PRO A 240 -14.57 0.74 9.42
N GLU A 241 -15.77 0.50 8.86
CA GLU A 241 -16.07 -0.61 7.93
C GLU A 241 -15.45 -0.44 6.54
N ARG A 242 -14.76 0.67 6.30
CA ARG A 242 -13.99 0.95 5.07
C ARG A 242 -12.55 1.32 5.36
N VAL A 243 -12.08 1.01 6.58
CA VAL A 243 -10.68 1.21 6.96
C VAL A 243 -10.05 -0.12 7.39
N LEU A 244 -8.81 -0.34 7.00
CA LEU A 244 -8.06 -1.58 7.20
C LEU A 244 -6.80 -1.29 8.02
N TYR A 245 -6.44 -2.24 8.87
CA TYR A 245 -5.14 -2.24 9.51
C TYR A 245 -4.05 -2.61 8.49
N GLY A 246 -2.99 -1.84 8.46
CA GLY A 246 -1.79 -2.09 7.66
C GLY A 246 -0.61 -1.40 8.33
N THR A 247 0.57 -2.05 8.34
CA THR A 247 1.77 -1.48 8.99
C THR A 247 2.69 -0.77 8.01
N ASP A 248 2.76 -1.22 6.77
CA ASP A 248 3.82 -0.94 5.81
C ASP A 248 5.18 -1.53 6.24
N CYS A 249 5.16 -2.65 7.00
CA CYS A 249 6.40 -3.38 7.32
C CYS A 249 7.07 -3.86 6.01
N PRO A 250 8.37 -3.66 5.81
CA PRO A 250 9.40 -3.25 6.77
C PRO A 250 9.68 -1.73 6.84
N TRP A 251 8.91 -0.88 6.18
CA TRP A 251 9.09 0.58 6.25
C TRP A 251 8.70 1.16 7.62
N ARG A 252 7.91 0.42 8.38
CA ARG A 252 7.64 0.64 9.80
C ARG A 252 7.86 -0.65 10.56
N ASP A 253 8.36 -0.55 11.78
CA ASP A 253 8.45 -1.71 12.68
C ASP A 253 7.04 -2.17 13.07
N ALA A 254 6.73 -3.46 12.84
CA ALA A 254 5.40 -4.00 13.04
C ALA A 254 4.96 -4.03 14.51
N VAL A 255 5.90 -4.25 15.45
CA VAL A 255 5.60 -4.26 16.90
C VAL A 255 5.27 -2.85 17.35
N PHE A 256 6.12 -1.88 17.01
CA PHE A 256 5.85 -0.47 17.29
C PHE A 256 4.51 0.00 16.72
N PHE A 257 4.21 -0.39 15.47
CA PHE A 257 2.95 -0.01 14.82
C PHE A 257 1.73 -0.64 15.52
N ARG A 258 1.86 -1.88 15.97
CA ARG A 258 0.82 -2.56 16.75
C ARG A 258 0.54 -1.84 18.07
N GLU A 259 1.57 -1.52 18.84
CA GLU A 259 1.45 -0.78 20.10
C GLU A 259 0.78 0.57 19.87
N TRP A 260 1.24 1.32 18.86
CA TRP A 260 0.62 2.58 18.48
C TRP A 260 -0.87 2.43 18.09
N PHE A 261 -1.24 1.39 17.35
CA PHE A 261 -2.64 1.14 16.98
C PHE A 261 -3.51 0.82 18.20
N GLU A 262 -3.01 0.06 19.16
CA GLU A 262 -3.71 -0.23 20.42
C GLU A 262 -3.94 1.03 21.28
N ASP A 263 -3.06 1.99 21.20
CA ASP A 263 -3.15 3.25 21.94
C ASP A 263 -4.07 4.30 21.25
N LEU A 264 -4.53 4.06 20.02
CA LEU A 264 -5.48 4.96 19.37
C LEU A 264 -6.78 5.03 20.16
N PRO A 265 -7.39 6.24 20.35
CA PRO A 265 -8.64 6.40 21.09
C PRO A 265 -9.87 5.93 20.27
N LEU A 266 -9.83 4.67 19.83
CA LEU A 266 -10.92 3.97 19.18
C LEU A 266 -11.77 3.22 20.21
N THR A 267 -13.08 3.12 19.95
CA THR A 267 -13.93 2.17 20.67
C THR A 267 -13.53 0.74 20.33
N THR A 268 -13.93 -0.23 21.17
CA THR A 268 -13.67 -1.65 20.93
C THR A 268 -14.20 -2.09 19.56
N GLY A 269 -15.42 -1.70 19.19
CA GLY A 269 -16.02 -2.06 17.88
C GLY A 269 -15.27 -1.43 16.70
N GLU A 270 -14.88 -0.14 16.79
CA GLU A 270 -14.07 0.51 15.74
C GLU A 270 -12.74 -0.22 15.58
N ARG A 271 -12.08 -0.56 16.69
CA ARG A 271 -10.79 -1.26 16.67
C ARG A 271 -10.90 -2.65 16.06
N GLU A 272 -11.90 -3.45 16.45
CA GLU A 272 -12.14 -4.78 15.91
C GLU A 272 -12.44 -4.73 14.40
N GLN A 273 -13.23 -3.75 13.97
CA GLN A 273 -13.56 -3.57 12.56
C GLN A 273 -12.31 -3.24 11.73
N VAL A 274 -11.50 -2.27 12.16
CA VAL A 274 -10.26 -1.89 11.47
C VAL A 274 -9.21 -3.01 11.52
N ALA A 275 -9.07 -3.71 12.68
CA ALA A 275 -8.07 -4.75 12.88
C ALA A 275 -8.26 -5.97 11.95
N ALA A 276 -9.51 -6.36 11.69
CA ALA A 276 -9.79 -7.56 10.90
C ALA A 276 -11.15 -7.54 10.17
N GLY A 277 -12.19 -6.90 10.74
CA GLY A 277 -13.55 -6.98 10.19
C GLY A 277 -13.62 -6.59 8.72
N THR A 278 -13.12 -5.40 8.40
CA THR A 278 -13.09 -4.90 7.02
C THR A 278 -12.26 -5.79 6.07
N ALA A 279 -11.12 -6.31 6.55
CA ALA A 279 -10.29 -7.20 5.74
C ALA A 279 -10.98 -8.54 5.45
N LEU A 280 -11.69 -9.12 6.42
CA LEU A 280 -12.46 -10.35 6.23
C LEU A 280 -13.60 -10.17 5.22
N GLU A 281 -14.29 -9.04 5.26
CA GLU A 281 -15.37 -8.73 4.31
C GLU A 281 -14.84 -8.49 2.89
N LEU A 282 -13.68 -7.84 2.78
CA LEU A 282 -13.11 -7.43 1.49
C LEU A 282 -12.33 -8.54 0.79
N LEU A 283 -11.58 -9.35 1.55
CA LEU A 283 -10.63 -10.34 1.03
C LEU A 283 -11.15 -11.79 1.10
N GLY A 284 -12.14 -12.08 1.92
CA GLY A 284 -12.79 -13.38 2.06
C GLY A 284 -12.07 -14.28 3.03
#